data_057be302d7d99ab70a4e8b62b76275b5
#
_entry.id   057be302d7d99ab70a4e8b62b76275b5
#
_cell.length_a   1.000
_cell.length_b   1.000
_cell.length_c   1.000
_cell.angle_alpha   90.00
_cell.angle_beta   90.00
_cell.angle_gamma   90.00
#
_symmetry.space_group_name_H-M   'P 1'
#
loop_
_entity.id
_entity.type
_entity.pdbx_description
1 polymer ?
#
loop_
_entity_poly.entity_id
_entity_poly.type
_entity_poly.pdbx_seq_one_letter_code
_entity_poly.pdbx_strand_id
1 'polypeptide(L)'
;MNVKQLVSGMTVKQKIGQMMVCGFESASPDDPHFEKLVSQYHVGNVILFTRNLGNRAETVRLTQAVRDRIVADCGVPPFVVIDQEGGMVTRIFSAGNIVPGPMAIGATYKKENAYEIARIVAEEMRALGMNFDYAPCVEEALFRTPSNVSVRCFSDNPYMVAEYCKQFVRGLQDNGVIATLKHFPGYTGVLEDAHLEIPTSVRTKNELYKIEFTAWRDVIADGADCVMAGHVNCPALDPDCGLTSASYKVITELLKKDMGFTGLVSSDCMDMRSLLDAYGAGPGAVAMIKAGTHLLCISHTIESQAAACDALYEAVVSGEIPEAQLDQIVEHILSFKVKYGLFEEKPAAERIASVDWEKNREICERISRESVTVVRGKELLPLSQGSGLFISTAPLSLVIVDEEIAADDVLCSAAASRFGGTAREIPLNPDEEQIARLAEEAKGKDYVVLGTYNAFCNPQQQKLQQALCAANPKVISVATRASYDYDCAGDVPGFILLYEYTKLSIKSLLGVLAGEYEATGLPPLAL
;
A
#
# COMPACT_ATOMS: atom_id res chain seq x y z
N MET A 1 3.06 -18.69 -27.80
CA MET A 1 2.65 -17.44 -28.49
C MET A 1 3.90 -16.67 -28.95
N ASN A 2 3.89 -16.07 -30.15
CA ASN A 2 5.02 -15.28 -30.64
C ASN A 2 4.80 -13.79 -30.37
N VAL A 3 5.40 -13.29 -29.30
CA VAL A 3 5.29 -11.88 -28.86
C VAL A 3 5.72 -10.90 -29.95
N LYS A 4 6.83 -11.15 -30.66
CA LYS A 4 7.31 -10.28 -31.75
C LYS A 4 6.28 -10.14 -32.87
N GLN A 5 5.60 -11.20 -33.21
CA GLN A 5 4.56 -11.18 -34.24
C GLN A 5 3.34 -10.35 -33.78
N LEU A 6 2.98 -10.42 -32.50
CA LEU A 6 1.93 -9.57 -31.93
C LEU A 6 2.32 -8.09 -32.03
N VAL A 7 3.52 -7.72 -31.56
CA VAL A 7 4.01 -6.34 -31.58
C VAL A 7 4.08 -5.77 -32.99
N SER A 8 4.58 -6.56 -33.96
CA SER A 8 4.65 -6.12 -35.37
C SER A 8 3.28 -5.88 -36.02
N GLY A 9 2.21 -6.48 -35.49
CA GLY A 9 0.83 -6.26 -35.94
C GLY A 9 0.14 -5.05 -35.30
N MET A 10 0.73 -4.43 -34.28
CA MET A 10 0.16 -3.27 -33.58
C MET A 10 0.47 -1.95 -34.26
N THR A 11 -0.49 -1.03 -34.22
CA THR A 11 -0.25 0.38 -34.55
C THR A 11 0.59 1.05 -33.45
N VAL A 12 1.24 2.18 -33.76
CA VAL A 12 1.99 2.98 -32.76
C VAL A 12 1.12 3.34 -31.55
N LYS A 13 -0.14 3.71 -31.77
CA LYS A 13 -1.08 4.01 -30.69
C LYS A 13 -1.37 2.81 -29.79
N GLN A 14 -1.57 1.64 -30.36
CA GLN A 14 -1.78 0.40 -29.59
C GLN A 14 -0.52 0.01 -28.80
N LYS A 15 0.68 0.20 -29.38
CA LYS A 15 1.95 -0.02 -28.68
C LYS A 15 2.08 0.94 -27.48
N ILE A 16 1.76 2.22 -27.65
CA ILE A 16 1.74 3.20 -26.55
C ILE A 16 0.71 2.79 -25.49
N GLY A 17 -0.48 2.38 -25.91
CA GLY A 17 -1.53 1.89 -25.00
C GLY A 17 -1.06 0.74 -24.11
N GLN A 18 -0.18 -0.16 -24.60
CA GLN A 18 0.39 -1.24 -23.77
C GLN A 18 1.31 -0.73 -22.65
N MET A 19 1.88 0.48 -22.80
CA MET A 19 2.71 1.11 -21.78
C MET A 19 1.89 1.86 -20.73
N MET A 20 0.61 2.13 -20.98
CA MET A 20 -0.25 2.91 -20.11
C MET A 20 -0.95 2.02 -19.08
N VAL A 21 -0.97 2.46 -17.80
CA VAL A 21 -1.75 1.89 -16.70
C VAL A 21 -2.67 3.01 -16.20
N CYS A 22 -3.92 3.00 -16.64
CA CYS A 22 -4.85 4.11 -16.41
C CYS A 22 -5.98 3.74 -15.46
N GLY A 23 -6.29 4.63 -14.51
CA GLY A 23 -7.50 4.51 -13.70
C GLY A 23 -8.69 5.22 -14.35
N PHE A 24 -9.89 4.97 -13.81
CA PHE A 24 -11.14 5.61 -14.22
C PHE A 24 -12.10 5.75 -13.01
N GLU A 25 -13.21 6.49 -13.19
CA GLU A 25 -13.92 7.05 -12.03
C GLU A 25 -14.97 6.12 -11.40
N SER A 26 -15.60 5.23 -12.15
CA SER A 26 -16.75 4.49 -11.62
C SER A 26 -16.57 2.96 -11.57
N ALA A 27 -17.48 2.29 -10.86
CA ALA A 27 -17.58 0.84 -10.81
C ALA A 27 -18.36 0.25 -12.02
N SER A 28 -18.79 1.11 -12.97
CA SER A 28 -19.53 0.64 -14.14
C SER A 28 -18.58 0.27 -15.27
N PRO A 29 -18.82 -0.87 -15.94
CA PRO A 29 -18.09 -1.20 -17.17
C PRO A 29 -18.43 -0.28 -18.37
N ASP A 30 -19.52 0.48 -18.26
CA ASP A 30 -19.97 1.46 -19.28
C ASP A 30 -19.51 2.90 -18.91
N ASP A 31 -18.45 3.04 -18.12
CA ASP A 31 -17.87 4.33 -17.74
C ASP A 31 -17.37 5.10 -18.98
N PRO A 32 -17.85 6.34 -19.21
CA PRO A 32 -17.43 7.13 -20.38
C PRO A 32 -15.92 7.46 -20.38
N HIS A 33 -15.31 7.58 -19.21
CA HIS A 33 -13.87 7.77 -19.07
C HIS A 33 -13.13 6.52 -19.58
N PHE A 34 -13.50 5.33 -19.08
CA PHE A 34 -12.92 4.07 -19.53
C PHE A 34 -13.15 3.82 -21.02
N GLU A 35 -14.35 4.09 -21.52
CA GLU A 35 -14.66 4.00 -22.95
C GLU A 35 -13.73 4.84 -23.81
N LYS A 36 -13.48 6.10 -23.40
CA LYS A 36 -12.55 7.00 -24.09
C LYS A 36 -11.12 6.49 -24.06
N LEU A 37 -10.66 5.96 -22.93
CA LEU A 37 -9.33 5.37 -22.79
C LEU A 37 -9.09 4.24 -23.78
N VAL A 38 -10.07 3.35 -23.95
CA VAL A 38 -9.94 2.20 -24.87
C VAL A 38 -10.11 2.64 -26.31
N SER A 39 -11.19 3.38 -26.64
CA SER A 39 -11.53 3.69 -28.04
C SER A 39 -10.64 4.72 -28.72
N GLN A 40 -10.07 5.68 -27.98
CA GLN A 40 -9.26 6.77 -28.54
C GLN A 40 -7.76 6.59 -28.29
N TYR A 41 -7.39 6.06 -27.10
CA TYR A 41 -5.99 5.93 -26.67
C TYR A 41 -5.49 4.50 -26.64
N HIS A 42 -6.34 3.50 -26.91
CA HIS A 42 -5.98 2.07 -26.95
C HIS A 42 -5.28 1.59 -25.68
N VAL A 43 -5.69 2.12 -24.51
CA VAL A 43 -5.08 1.78 -23.21
C VAL A 43 -5.16 0.28 -22.96
N GLY A 44 -4.00 -0.33 -22.69
CA GLY A 44 -3.82 -1.77 -22.59
C GLY A 44 -3.78 -2.32 -21.17
N ASN A 45 -3.79 -1.46 -20.14
CA ASN A 45 -3.78 -1.87 -18.73
C ASN A 45 -4.55 -0.86 -17.86
N VAL A 46 -5.12 -1.32 -16.76
CA VAL A 46 -5.87 -0.47 -15.84
C VAL A 46 -5.39 -0.62 -14.40
N ILE A 47 -5.55 0.43 -13.59
CA ILE A 47 -5.45 0.39 -12.15
C ILE A 47 -6.83 0.64 -11.53
N LEU A 48 -7.18 -0.16 -10.52
CA LEU A 48 -8.45 -0.09 -9.81
C LEU A 48 -8.24 0.39 -8.37
N PHE A 49 -9.21 1.17 -7.89
CA PHE A 49 -9.28 1.68 -6.53
C PHE A 49 -10.60 1.26 -5.87
N THR A 50 -10.77 1.52 -4.59
CA THR A 50 -12.01 1.24 -3.86
C THR A 50 -13.25 1.80 -4.54
N ARG A 51 -13.17 2.98 -5.18
CA ARG A 51 -14.26 3.58 -5.95
C ARG A 51 -14.77 2.71 -7.12
N ASN A 52 -13.93 1.81 -7.62
CA ASN A 52 -14.28 0.90 -8.71
C ASN A 52 -14.84 -0.44 -8.21
N LEU A 53 -14.60 -0.79 -6.94
CA LEU A 53 -14.85 -2.12 -6.41
C LEU A 53 -16.14 -2.14 -5.59
N GLY A 54 -16.86 -3.23 -5.70
CA GLY A 54 -18.02 -3.52 -4.90
C GLY A 54 -17.90 -4.90 -4.24
N ASN A 55 -19.02 -5.59 -4.05
CA ASN A 55 -18.95 -6.96 -3.62
C ASN A 55 -18.28 -7.87 -4.67
N ARG A 56 -18.03 -9.12 -4.32
CA ARG A 56 -17.30 -10.08 -5.17
C ARG A 56 -17.89 -10.22 -6.58
N ALA A 57 -19.21 -10.30 -6.71
CA ALA A 57 -19.86 -10.45 -8.00
C ALA A 57 -19.77 -9.19 -8.88
N GLU A 58 -19.88 -8.02 -8.26
CA GLU A 58 -19.74 -6.71 -8.93
C GLU A 58 -18.30 -6.50 -9.41
N THR A 59 -17.32 -6.78 -8.55
CA THR A 59 -15.90 -6.68 -8.89
C THR A 59 -15.53 -7.59 -10.07
N VAL A 60 -15.95 -8.85 -10.03
CA VAL A 60 -15.70 -9.81 -11.12
C VAL A 60 -16.36 -9.36 -12.43
N ARG A 61 -17.59 -8.84 -12.37
CA ARG A 61 -18.27 -8.31 -13.56
C ARG A 61 -17.50 -7.17 -14.19
N LEU A 62 -16.99 -6.22 -13.37
CA LEU A 62 -16.20 -5.10 -13.86
C LEU A 62 -14.88 -5.57 -14.50
N THR A 63 -14.08 -6.39 -13.78
CA THR A 63 -12.79 -6.86 -14.28
C THR A 63 -12.91 -7.69 -15.55
N GLN A 64 -13.98 -8.48 -15.67
CA GLN A 64 -14.26 -9.25 -16.89
C GLN A 64 -14.60 -8.30 -18.06
N ALA A 65 -15.46 -7.31 -17.85
CA ALA A 65 -15.81 -6.34 -18.87
C ALA A 65 -14.62 -5.51 -19.33
N VAL A 66 -13.78 -5.06 -18.40
CA VAL A 66 -12.50 -4.36 -18.69
C VAL A 66 -11.62 -5.23 -19.59
N ARG A 67 -11.44 -6.50 -19.23
CA ARG A 67 -10.66 -7.44 -20.02
C ARG A 67 -11.24 -7.60 -21.43
N ASP A 68 -12.52 -7.87 -21.55
CA ASP A 68 -13.18 -8.13 -22.82
C ASP A 68 -13.08 -6.93 -23.78
N ARG A 69 -13.23 -5.71 -23.25
CA ARG A 69 -13.11 -4.47 -24.03
C ARG A 69 -11.68 -4.24 -24.52
N ILE A 70 -10.67 -4.42 -23.68
CA ILE A 70 -9.27 -4.22 -24.06
C ILE A 70 -8.82 -5.29 -25.05
N VAL A 71 -9.22 -6.55 -24.83
CA VAL A 71 -8.92 -7.65 -25.77
C VAL A 71 -9.60 -7.43 -27.14
N ALA A 72 -10.81 -6.89 -27.16
CA ALA A 72 -11.51 -6.58 -28.40
C ALA A 72 -10.81 -5.48 -29.21
N ASP A 73 -10.14 -4.52 -28.54
CA ASP A 73 -9.42 -3.41 -29.19
C ASP A 73 -8.06 -3.84 -29.79
N CYS A 74 -7.25 -4.57 -29.02
CA CYS A 74 -5.86 -4.84 -29.40
C CYS A 74 -5.45 -6.32 -29.38
N GLY A 75 -6.35 -7.24 -29.04
CA GLY A 75 -6.07 -8.69 -28.97
C GLY A 75 -5.18 -9.11 -27.79
N VAL A 76 -4.84 -8.20 -26.87
CA VAL A 76 -3.94 -8.44 -25.75
C VAL A 76 -4.68 -8.26 -24.43
N PRO A 77 -4.62 -9.23 -23.50
CA PRO A 77 -5.22 -9.10 -22.19
C PRO A 77 -4.54 -8.02 -21.34
N PRO A 78 -5.29 -7.27 -20.48
CA PRO A 78 -4.74 -6.24 -19.66
C PRO A 78 -3.94 -6.78 -18.46
N PHE A 79 -2.99 -5.99 -17.96
CA PHE A 79 -2.74 -5.95 -16.53
C PHE A 79 -3.92 -5.24 -15.86
N VAL A 80 -4.46 -5.85 -14.82
CA VAL A 80 -5.43 -5.24 -13.93
C VAL A 80 -4.73 -5.06 -12.59
N VAL A 81 -4.33 -3.83 -12.34
CA VAL A 81 -3.42 -3.42 -11.27
C VAL A 81 -4.20 -2.93 -10.07
N ILE A 82 -3.64 -3.09 -8.89
CA ILE A 82 -4.21 -2.60 -7.64
C ILE A 82 -3.08 -2.36 -6.61
N ASP A 83 -3.33 -1.52 -5.60
CA ASP A 83 -2.52 -1.42 -4.39
C ASP A 83 -3.17 -2.27 -3.29
N GLN A 84 -2.70 -3.47 -3.08
CA GLN A 84 -3.23 -4.38 -2.06
C GLN A 84 -2.12 -4.80 -1.08
N GLU A 85 -1.61 -3.82 -0.33
CA GLU A 85 -0.51 -4.01 0.62
C GLU A 85 -0.94 -4.75 1.90
N GLY A 86 -2.23 -4.66 2.24
CA GLY A 86 -2.81 -5.08 3.51
C GLY A 86 -2.87 -3.95 4.55
N GLY A 87 -3.55 -4.22 5.66
CA GLY A 87 -3.73 -3.24 6.73
C GLY A 87 -4.42 -1.96 6.26
N MET A 88 -3.73 -0.82 6.40
CA MET A 88 -4.27 0.50 6.04
C MET A 88 -4.35 0.74 4.53
N VAL A 89 -3.63 -0.03 3.70
CA VAL A 89 -3.66 0.08 2.25
C VAL A 89 -4.25 -1.20 1.66
N THR A 90 -5.57 -1.24 1.59
CA THR A 90 -6.36 -2.37 1.11
C THR A 90 -7.53 -1.88 0.29
N ARG A 91 -7.79 -2.48 -0.89
CA ARG A 91 -8.85 -2.04 -1.81
C ARG A 91 -9.98 -3.06 -1.92
N ILE A 92 -9.66 -4.35 -1.76
CA ILE A 92 -10.61 -5.45 -2.00
C ILE A 92 -11.41 -5.86 -0.75
N PHE A 93 -11.41 -5.06 0.31
CA PHE A 93 -12.02 -5.42 1.61
C PHE A 93 -13.53 -5.73 1.53
N SER A 94 -14.25 -5.22 0.53
CA SER A 94 -15.67 -5.53 0.28
C SER A 94 -15.89 -6.82 -0.52
N ALA A 95 -14.86 -7.29 -1.25
CA ALA A 95 -14.91 -8.47 -2.12
C ALA A 95 -14.08 -9.64 -1.60
N GLY A 96 -13.01 -9.36 -0.87
CA GLY A 96 -12.06 -10.32 -0.31
C GLY A 96 -12.00 -10.30 1.21
N ASN A 97 -10.94 -10.91 1.75
CA ASN A 97 -10.63 -10.86 3.17
C ASN A 97 -9.84 -9.60 3.55
N ILE A 98 -10.04 -9.11 4.76
CA ILE A 98 -9.14 -8.10 5.34
C ILE A 98 -7.86 -8.82 5.76
N VAL A 99 -6.73 -8.39 5.21
CA VAL A 99 -5.42 -8.99 5.49
C VAL A 99 -4.59 -8.05 6.38
N PRO A 100 -3.78 -8.59 7.31
CA PRO A 100 -2.85 -7.77 8.10
C PRO A 100 -1.86 -7.00 7.23
N GLY A 101 -1.52 -5.78 7.68
CA GLY A 101 -0.55 -4.93 7.02
C GLY A 101 0.91 -5.32 7.31
N PRO A 102 1.88 -4.75 6.55
CA PRO A 102 3.28 -5.13 6.64
C PRO A 102 3.87 -5.02 8.05
N MET A 103 3.64 -3.92 8.78
CA MET A 103 4.19 -3.77 10.12
C MET A 103 3.56 -4.75 11.14
N ALA A 104 2.27 -5.06 11.00
CA ALA A 104 1.61 -6.09 11.79
C ALA A 104 2.22 -7.48 11.51
N ILE A 105 2.49 -7.80 10.25
CA ILE A 105 3.19 -9.03 9.87
C ILE A 105 4.61 -9.05 10.45
N GLY A 106 5.34 -7.93 10.38
CA GLY A 106 6.66 -7.75 10.98
C GLY A 106 6.67 -8.05 12.48
N ALA A 107 5.64 -7.56 13.19
CA ALA A 107 5.49 -7.78 14.64
C ALA A 107 5.33 -9.25 15.05
N THR A 108 4.99 -10.14 14.13
CA THR A 108 4.93 -11.59 14.42
C THR A 108 6.31 -12.24 14.50
N TYR A 109 7.36 -11.61 14.00
CA TYR A 109 8.71 -12.19 13.85
C TYR A 109 8.74 -13.57 13.16
N LYS A 110 7.75 -13.82 12.29
CA LYS A 110 7.59 -15.01 11.46
C LYS A 110 7.51 -14.58 10.00
N LYS A 111 8.63 -14.58 9.28
CA LYS A 111 8.68 -14.14 7.89
C LYS A 111 7.78 -14.98 6.96
N GLU A 112 7.50 -16.21 7.32
CA GLU A 112 6.57 -17.11 6.62
C GLU A 112 5.14 -16.54 6.58
N ASN A 113 4.76 -15.74 7.58
CA ASN A 113 3.49 -15.04 7.58
C ASN A 113 3.37 -14.04 6.42
N ALA A 114 4.49 -13.43 5.97
CA ALA A 114 4.49 -12.57 4.80
C ALA A 114 4.17 -13.36 3.50
N TYR A 115 4.73 -14.55 3.34
CA TYR A 115 4.38 -15.44 2.23
C TYR A 115 2.90 -15.85 2.28
N GLU A 116 2.40 -16.27 3.45
CA GLU A 116 1.01 -16.71 3.63
C GLU A 116 0.01 -15.60 3.28
N ILE A 117 0.24 -14.37 3.75
CA ILE A 117 -0.63 -13.22 3.43
C ILE A 117 -0.55 -12.89 1.95
N ALA A 118 0.63 -12.81 1.36
CA ALA A 118 0.79 -12.52 -0.06
C ALA A 118 0.16 -13.60 -0.96
N ARG A 119 0.25 -14.89 -0.58
CA ARG A 119 -0.47 -15.98 -1.24
C ARG A 119 -1.99 -15.76 -1.21
N ILE A 120 -2.53 -15.41 -0.03
CA ILE A 120 -3.97 -15.11 0.12
C ILE A 120 -4.37 -13.93 -0.77
N VAL A 121 -3.59 -12.85 -0.72
CA VAL A 121 -3.81 -11.68 -1.59
C VAL A 121 -3.83 -12.09 -3.06
N ALA A 122 -2.84 -12.87 -3.51
CA ALA A 122 -2.76 -13.31 -4.90
C ALA A 122 -3.92 -14.21 -5.32
N GLU A 123 -4.30 -15.21 -4.50
CA GLU A 123 -5.43 -16.08 -4.77
C GLU A 123 -6.73 -15.30 -4.92
N GLU A 124 -6.99 -14.35 -4.02
CA GLU A 124 -8.20 -13.54 -4.02
C GLU A 124 -8.20 -12.52 -5.16
N MET A 125 -7.08 -11.86 -5.43
CA MET A 125 -6.91 -10.99 -6.59
C MET A 125 -7.16 -11.72 -7.91
N ARG A 126 -6.53 -12.89 -8.10
CA ARG A 126 -6.72 -13.71 -9.31
C ARG A 126 -8.17 -14.16 -9.47
N ALA A 127 -8.83 -14.55 -8.39
CA ALA A 127 -10.24 -14.90 -8.39
C ALA A 127 -11.12 -13.73 -8.85
N LEU A 128 -10.77 -12.52 -8.40
CA LEU A 128 -11.46 -11.27 -8.74
C LEU A 128 -11.07 -10.70 -10.13
N GLY A 129 -10.11 -11.30 -10.84
CA GLY A 129 -9.68 -10.87 -12.17
C GLY A 129 -8.56 -9.86 -12.20
N MET A 130 -7.84 -9.68 -11.09
CA MET A 130 -6.66 -8.82 -10.96
C MET A 130 -5.39 -9.68 -11.02
N ASN A 131 -4.28 -9.12 -11.51
CA ASN A 131 -3.08 -9.90 -11.82
C ASN A 131 -1.76 -9.16 -11.56
N PHE A 132 -1.82 -7.95 -10.99
CA PHE A 132 -0.67 -7.12 -10.74
C PHE A 132 -0.88 -6.31 -9.47
N ASP A 133 0.01 -6.46 -8.49
CA ASP A 133 -0.05 -5.76 -7.22
C ASP A 133 1.09 -4.75 -7.09
N TYR A 134 0.75 -3.51 -6.75
CA TYR A 134 1.72 -2.50 -6.36
C TYR A 134 2.09 -2.66 -4.87
N ALA A 135 2.68 -3.80 -4.55
CA ALA A 135 3.21 -4.20 -3.24
C ALA A 135 4.37 -5.21 -3.42
N PRO A 136 5.32 -5.27 -2.45
CA PRO A 136 5.38 -4.56 -1.17
C PRO A 136 6.19 -3.25 -1.18
N CYS A 137 6.07 -2.44 -0.10
CA CYS A 137 7.04 -1.39 0.19
C CYS A 137 8.36 -1.99 0.69
N VAL A 138 9.49 -1.58 0.05
CA VAL A 138 10.85 -2.04 0.38
C VAL A 138 11.61 -0.92 1.12
N GLU A 139 10.90 -0.22 1.97
CA GLU A 139 11.41 0.92 2.73
C GLU A 139 11.47 0.57 4.20
N GLU A 140 12.32 1.29 4.94
CA GLU A 140 12.50 1.12 6.37
C GLU A 140 11.73 2.20 7.14
N ALA A 141 11.10 1.83 8.25
CA ALA A 141 10.38 2.74 9.14
C ALA A 141 11.34 3.55 10.03
N LEU A 142 12.33 4.26 9.44
CA LEU A 142 13.41 4.94 10.17
C LEU A 142 13.03 6.32 10.71
N PHE A 143 12.03 6.98 10.11
CA PHE A 143 11.67 8.33 10.50
C PHE A 143 10.36 8.36 11.27
N ARG A 144 10.38 9.00 12.42
CA ARG A 144 9.22 9.25 13.27
C ARG A 144 8.44 10.46 12.77
N THR A 145 8.01 10.38 11.53
CA THR A 145 7.17 11.40 10.87
C THR A 145 5.84 10.77 10.48
N PRO A 146 4.77 11.55 10.31
CA PRO A 146 3.53 11.08 9.72
C PRO A 146 3.69 10.84 8.21
N SER A 147 4.77 10.14 7.83
CA SER A 147 5.07 9.85 6.44
C SER A 147 4.09 8.83 5.86
N ASN A 148 3.95 8.88 4.54
CA ASN A 148 3.14 7.91 3.79
C ASN A 148 3.62 6.47 3.94
N VAL A 149 4.87 6.25 4.36
CA VAL A 149 5.49 4.91 4.43
C VAL A 149 5.19 4.22 5.75
N SER A 150 5.58 4.80 6.89
CA SER A 150 5.26 4.39 8.27
C SER A 150 4.90 2.89 8.44
N VAL A 151 3.64 2.60 8.75
CA VAL A 151 3.12 1.23 8.99
C VAL A 151 3.05 0.34 7.75
N ARG A 152 3.34 0.90 6.56
CA ARG A 152 3.46 0.15 5.30
C ARG A 152 4.80 -0.59 5.16
N CYS A 153 5.77 -0.33 6.06
CA CYS A 153 7.04 -1.06 6.14
C CYS A 153 6.94 -2.23 7.11
N PHE A 154 7.68 -3.30 6.85
CA PHE A 154 7.75 -4.44 7.76
C PHE A 154 8.54 -4.13 9.05
N SER A 155 9.55 -3.26 8.99
CA SER A 155 10.47 -2.95 10.09
C SER A 155 11.27 -1.67 9.82
N ASP A 156 12.04 -1.22 10.80
CA ASP A 156 13.13 -0.24 10.66
C ASP A 156 14.49 -0.90 10.34
N ASN A 157 14.56 -2.22 10.37
CA ASN A 157 15.78 -2.99 10.09
C ASN A 157 15.81 -3.44 8.63
N PRO A 158 16.77 -2.97 7.79
CA PRO A 158 16.83 -3.28 6.35
C PRO A 158 16.96 -4.78 6.06
N TYR A 159 17.61 -5.55 6.93
CA TYR A 159 17.71 -7.00 6.74
C TYR A 159 16.37 -7.70 7.00
N MET A 160 15.62 -7.24 8.00
CA MET A 160 14.27 -7.75 8.26
C MET A 160 13.33 -7.38 7.12
N VAL A 161 13.37 -6.12 6.65
CA VAL A 161 12.62 -5.67 5.48
C VAL A 161 12.91 -6.56 4.26
N ALA A 162 14.19 -6.82 3.96
CA ALA A 162 14.58 -7.69 2.86
C ALA A 162 13.98 -9.10 2.97
N GLU A 163 14.11 -9.74 4.14
CA GLU A 163 13.61 -11.10 4.35
C GLU A 163 12.08 -11.20 4.22
N TYR A 164 11.34 -10.23 4.76
CA TYR A 164 9.88 -10.20 4.66
C TYR A 164 9.42 -9.85 3.25
N CYS A 165 10.04 -8.89 2.59
CA CYS A 165 9.73 -8.54 1.20
C CYS A 165 9.99 -9.72 0.24
N LYS A 166 11.09 -10.47 0.40
CA LYS A 166 11.33 -11.69 -0.39
C LYS A 166 10.18 -12.70 -0.25
N GLN A 167 9.72 -12.93 0.98
CA GLN A 167 8.59 -13.84 1.21
C GLN A 167 7.30 -13.31 0.60
N PHE A 168 7.03 -12.02 0.73
CA PHE A 168 5.83 -11.40 0.17
C PHE A 168 5.84 -11.45 -1.36
N VAL A 169 6.97 -11.11 -2.00
CA VAL A 169 7.15 -11.22 -3.46
C VAL A 169 6.91 -12.64 -3.94
N ARG A 170 7.52 -13.64 -3.29
CA ARG A 170 7.30 -15.06 -3.63
C ARG A 170 5.84 -15.46 -3.48
N GLY A 171 5.19 -15.04 -2.37
CA GLY A 171 3.76 -15.32 -2.14
C GLY A 171 2.86 -14.80 -3.26
N LEU A 172 3.14 -13.60 -3.79
CA LEU A 172 2.41 -13.05 -4.95
C LEU A 172 2.76 -13.80 -6.25
N GLN A 173 4.06 -13.89 -6.57
CA GLN A 173 4.53 -14.38 -7.88
C GLN A 173 4.28 -15.89 -8.08
N ASP A 174 4.49 -16.71 -7.06
CA ASP A 174 4.18 -18.15 -7.09
C ASP A 174 2.68 -18.44 -7.34
N ASN A 175 1.82 -17.46 -7.00
CA ASN A 175 0.37 -17.56 -7.15
C ASN A 175 -0.19 -16.70 -8.30
N GLY A 176 0.67 -16.31 -9.24
CA GLY A 176 0.28 -15.72 -10.53
C GLY A 176 -0.08 -14.24 -10.49
N VAL A 177 0.42 -13.48 -9.52
CA VAL A 177 0.31 -12.02 -9.45
C VAL A 177 1.70 -11.39 -9.51
N ILE A 178 1.89 -10.39 -10.36
CA ILE A 178 3.14 -9.63 -10.42
C ILE A 178 3.27 -8.80 -9.15
N ALA A 179 4.38 -8.97 -8.43
CA ALA A 179 4.74 -8.14 -7.28
C ALA A 179 5.53 -6.91 -7.73
N THR A 180 5.36 -5.79 -7.03
CA THR A 180 6.05 -4.53 -7.32
C THR A 180 6.77 -4.00 -6.10
N LEU A 181 8.08 -3.96 -6.17
CA LEU A 181 8.89 -3.29 -5.16
C LEU A 181 8.73 -1.78 -5.27
N LYS A 182 8.40 -1.09 -4.17
CA LYS A 182 8.17 0.37 -4.18
C LYS A 182 8.68 1.05 -2.91
N HIS A 183 9.08 2.33 -3.01
CA HIS A 183 9.16 3.20 -4.21
C HIS A 183 10.64 3.52 -4.49
N PHE A 184 11.21 2.99 -5.54
CA PHE A 184 12.65 3.17 -5.84
C PHE A 184 13.00 4.63 -6.15
N PRO A 185 14.08 5.20 -5.62
CA PRO A 185 15.14 4.61 -4.79
C PRO A 185 14.83 4.60 -3.28
N GLY A 186 13.66 5.03 -2.83
CA GLY A 186 13.18 5.05 -1.46
C GLY A 186 12.71 6.44 -1.01
N TYR A 187 11.61 6.47 -0.26
CA TYR A 187 11.13 7.68 0.43
C TYR A 187 11.70 7.79 1.85
N THR A 188 12.56 6.86 2.27
CA THR A 188 13.28 6.95 3.55
C THR A 188 14.22 8.15 3.53
N GLY A 189 14.12 9.03 4.51
CA GLY A 189 14.92 10.26 4.55
C GLY A 189 14.30 11.45 3.84
N VAL A 190 13.00 11.36 3.52
CA VAL A 190 12.20 12.45 2.98
C VAL A 190 11.18 12.85 4.04
N LEU A 191 10.99 14.15 4.24
CA LEU A 191 10.01 14.68 5.19
C LEU A 191 8.70 15.09 4.51
N GLU A 192 8.79 15.47 3.25
CA GLU A 192 7.69 15.97 2.44
C GLU A 192 6.85 14.81 1.88
N ASP A 193 5.57 15.08 1.64
CA ASP A 193 4.66 14.16 0.96
C ASP A 193 4.69 14.42 -0.55
N ALA A 194 5.08 13.42 -1.33
CA ALA A 194 5.17 13.49 -2.79
C ALA A 194 3.83 13.80 -3.49
N HIS A 195 2.70 13.60 -2.81
CA HIS A 195 1.38 13.99 -3.32
C HIS A 195 1.13 15.51 -3.24
N LEU A 196 1.86 16.21 -2.36
CA LEU A 196 1.65 17.63 -2.09
C LEU A 196 2.75 18.52 -2.66
N GLU A 197 3.99 18.06 -2.66
CA GLU A 197 5.18 18.80 -3.11
C GLU A 197 6.29 17.85 -3.59
N ILE A 198 7.40 18.41 -4.10
CA ILE A 198 8.54 17.60 -4.55
C ILE A 198 9.37 17.18 -3.33
N PRO A 199 9.30 15.90 -2.93
CA PRO A 199 10.05 15.43 -1.79
C PRO A 199 11.54 15.36 -2.14
N THR A 200 12.40 15.81 -1.23
CA THR A 200 13.84 15.82 -1.44
C THR A 200 14.55 14.93 -0.42
N SER A 201 15.25 13.91 -0.90
CA SER A 201 16.08 13.07 -0.06
C SER A 201 17.32 13.82 0.41
N VAL A 202 17.50 13.89 1.72
CA VAL A 202 18.70 14.47 2.36
C VAL A 202 19.83 13.47 2.57
N ARG A 203 19.62 12.22 2.14
CA ARG A 203 20.61 11.14 2.28
C ARG A 203 21.84 11.39 1.42
N THR A 204 23.00 11.09 1.99
CA THR A 204 24.23 10.95 1.22
C THR A 204 24.22 9.65 0.42
N LYS A 205 25.01 9.59 -0.65
CA LYS A 205 25.18 8.36 -1.44
C LYS A 205 25.59 7.16 -0.56
N ASN A 206 26.47 7.38 0.43
CA ASN A 206 26.94 6.32 1.31
C ASN A 206 25.83 5.78 2.23
N GLU A 207 24.93 6.64 2.71
CA GLU A 207 23.77 6.24 3.51
C GLU A 207 22.78 5.44 2.67
N LEU A 208 22.44 5.91 1.46
CA LEU A 208 21.58 5.17 0.53
C LEU A 208 22.10 3.75 0.28
N TYR A 209 23.42 3.60 0.04
CA TYR A 209 24.03 2.30 -0.22
C TYR A 209 24.09 1.38 1.01
N LYS A 210 24.14 1.94 2.22
CA LYS A 210 24.24 1.15 3.47
C LYS A 210 22.89 0.83 4.09
N ILE A 211 21.88 1.61 3.83
CA ILE A 211 20.55 1.50 4.43
C ILE A 211 19.58 1.05 3.34
N GLU A 212 19.07 1.98 2.54
CA GLU A 212 17.99 1.73 1.59
C GLU A 212 18.35 0.62 0.59
N PHE A 213 19.53 0.68 -0.03
CA PHE A 213 19.91 -0.29 -1.06
C PHE A 213 20.31 -1.67 -0.53
N THR A 214 20.39 -1.84 0.80
CA THR A 214 20.57 -3.17 1.39
C THR A 214 19.36 -4.05 1.11
N ALA A 215 18.16 -3.60 1.44
CA ALA A 215 16.94 -4.35 1.18
C ALA A 215 16.66 -4.46 -0.34
N TRP A 216 16.78 -3.37 -1.09
CA TRP A 216 16.54 -3.35 -2.53
C TRP A 216 17.36 -4.39 -3.30
N ARG A 217 18.69 -4.44 -3.08
CA ARG A 217 19.56 -5.39 -3.78
C ARG A 217 19.23 -6.83 -3.46
N ASP A 218 18.93 -7.12 -2.20
CA ASP A 218 18.60 -8.47 -1.75
C ASP A 218 17.31 -8.98 -2.39
N VAL A 219 16.26 -8.13 -2.43
CA VAL A 219 14.96 -8.51 -2.99
C VAL A 219 14.99 -8.56 -4.52
N ILE A 220 15.73 -7.65 -5.18
CA ILE A 220 15.96 -7.70 -6.63
C ILE A 220 16.69 -8.99 -7.02
N ALA A 221 17.75 -9.36 -6.28
CA ALA A 221 18.51 -10.58 -6.54
C ALA A 221 17.68 -11.86 -6.31
N ASP A 222 16.63 -11.80 -5.48
CA ASP A 222 15.70 -12.91 -5.25
C ASP A 222 14.66 -13.07 -6.38
N GLY A 223 14.56 -12.15 -7.33
CA GLY A 223 13.79 -12.29 -8.57
C GLY A 223 12.45 -11.57 -8.59
N ALA A 224 12.37 -10.38 -8.02
CA ALA A 224 11.20 -9.51 -8.15
C ALA A 224 10.94 -9.10 -9.61
N ASP A 225 9.68 -9.12 -10.04
CA ASP A 225 9.26 -8.92 -11.42
C ASP A 225 8.92 -7.47 -11.80
N CYS A 226 8.65 -6.62 -10.83
CA CYS A 226 8.43 -5.18 -11.08
C CYS A 226 9.07 -4.31 -9.99
N VAL A 227 9.48 -3.11 -10.40
CA VAL A 227 9.92 -2.01 -9.53
C VAL A 227 9.14 -0.75 -9.91
N MET A 228 8.59 -0.06 -8.91
CA MET A 228 7.97 1.26 -9.09
C MET A 228 8.99 2.35 -8.79
N ALA A 229 9.20 3.25 -9.77
CA ALA A 229 10.05 4.42 -9.64
C ALA A 229 9.29 5.56 -8.96
N GLY A 230 9.71 5.94 -7.77
CA GLY A 230 9.13 7.03 -6.98
C GLY A 230 9.49 8.43 -7.51
N HIS A 231 8.60 9.39 -7.29
CA HIS A 231 8.78 10.78 -7.69
C HIS A 231 9.50 11.58 -6.59
N VAL A 232 10.80 11.32 -6.41
CA VAL A 232 11.63 11.96 -5.40
C VAL A 232 12.84 12.66 -6.03
N ASN A 233 13.17 13.84 -5.52
CA ASN A 233 14.44 14.49 -5.84
C ASN A 233 15.54 13.88 -4.96
N CYS A 234 16.58 13.33 -5.57
CA CYS A 234 17.71 12.73 -4.86
C CYS A 234 19.05 13.23 -5.44
N PRO A 235 19.53 14.42 -5.02
CA PRO A 235 20.75 15.02 -5.56
C PRO A 235 22.00 14.16 -5.37
N ALA A 236 22.00 13.27 -4.39
CA ALA A 236 23.11 12.32 -4.17
C ALA A 236 23.25 11.27 -5.27
N LEU A 237 22.18 10.99 -6.02
CA LEU A 237 22.16 10.03 -7.15
C LEU A 237 22.26 10.74 -8.51
N ASP A 238 21.51 11.83 -8.67
CA ASP A 238 21.53 12.65 -9.87
C ASP A 238 21.25 14.12 -9.55
N PRO A 239 22.29 14.95 -9.41
CA PRO A 239 22.13 16.36 -9.04
C PRO A 239 21.49 17.22 -10.14
N ASP A 240 21.47 16.73 -11.38
CA ASP A 240 21.01 17.46 -12.55
C ASP A 240 19.54 17.12 -12.92
N CYS A 241 18.99 16.06 -12.32
CA CYS A 241 17.62 15.60 -12.57
C CYS A 241 16.71 15.92 -11.37
N GLY A 242 15.62 16.65 -11.61
CA GLY A 242 14.69 17.02 -10.54
C GLY A 242 13.95 15.86 -9.89
N LEU A 243 13.66 14.76 -10.64
CA LEU A 243 12.98 13.57 -10.14
C LEU A 243 13.68 12.29 -10.58
N THR A 244 13.93 11.40 -9.63
CA THR A 244 14.60 10.10 -9.88
C THR A 244 13.86 9.23 -10.87
N SER A 245 12.54 9.29 -10.93
CA SER A 245 11.70 8.56 -11.89
C SER A 245 11.95 8.95 -13.36
N ALA A 246 12.45 10.17 -13.61
CA ALA A 246 12.83 10.66 -14.94
C ALA A 246 14.35 10.60 -15.21
N SER A 247 15.14 10.07 -14.28
CA SER A 247 16.60 10.02 -14.38
C SER A 247 17.11 8.74 -15.02
N TYR A 248 17.79 8.86 -16.17
CA TYR A 248 18.49 7.74 -16.80
C TYR A 248 19.56 7.14 -15.89
N LYS A 249 20.29 7.99 -15.12
CA LYS A 249 21.31 7.52 -14.17
C LYS A 249 20.70 6.64 -13.07
N VAL A 250 19.48 6.98 -12.60
CA VAL A 250 18.82 6.24 -11.53
C VAL A 250 18.12 4.98 -12.08
N ILE A 251 17.33 5.12 -13.14
CA ILE A 251 16.53 3.99 -13.65
C ILE A 251 17.37 3.03 -14.47
N THR A 252 18.16 3.54 -15.41
CA THR A 252 18.92 2.64 -16.30
C THR A 252 20.29 2.27 -15.73
N GLU A 253 21.08 3.23 -15.26
CA GLU A 253 22.44 2.91 -14.81
C GLU A 253 22.45 2.24 -13.44
N LEU A 254 21.75 2.81 -12.44
CA LEU A 254 21.74 2.25 -11.10
C LEU A 254 20.84 1.02 -10.98
N LEU A 255 19.52 1.15 -11.27
CA LEU A 255 18.57 0.05 -11.06
C LEU A 255 18.82 -1.12 -12.02
N LYS A 256 18.85 -0.85 -13.35
CA LYS A 256 18.92 -1.94 -14.32
C LYS A 256 20.35 -2.50 -14.46
N LYS A 257 21.39 -1.64 -14.53
CA LYS A 257 22.75 -2.11 -14.76
C LYS A 257 23.48 -2.48 -13.47
N ASP A 258 23.55 -1.56 -12.49
CA ASP A 258 24.32 -1.78 -11.26
C ASP A 258 23.67 -2.81 -10.33
N MET A 259 22.32 -2.71 -10.13
CA MET A 259 21.59 -3.67 -9.30
C MET A 259 21.15 -4.92 -10.06
N GLY A 260 21.31 -4.93 -11.40
CA GLY A 260 21.00 -6.08 -12.25
C GLY A 260 19.49 -6.35 -12.42
N PHE A 261 18.64 -5.36 -12.23
CA PHE A 261 17.19 -5.54 -12.37
C PHE A 261 16.77 -5.71 -13.83
N THR A 262 16.08 -6.81 -14.12
CA THR A 262 15.64 -7.18 -15.48
C THR A 262 14.13 -7.23 -15.66
N GLY A 263 13.36 -6.92 -14.62
CA GLY A 263 11.90 -6.92 -14.64
C GLY A 263 11.28 -5.66 -15.25
N LEU A 264 9.99 -5.49 -15.03
CA LEU A 264 9.25 -4.29 -15.43
C LEU A 264 9.60 -3.11 -14.51
N VAL A 265 9.70 -1.92 -15.09
CA VAL A 265 9.74 -0.67 -14.31
C VAL A 265 8.44 0.07 -14.56
N SER A 266 7.68 0.32 -13.49
CA SER A 266 6.49 1.17 -13.50
C SER A 266 6.82 2.55 -12.92
N SER A 267 6.19 3.61 -13.40
CA SER A 267 6.18 4.87 -12.65
C SER A 267 5.29 4.75 -11.43
N ASP A 268 5.53 5.58 -10.42
CA ASP A 268 4.51 6.01 -9.46
C ASP A 268 3.43 6.82 -10.18
N CYS A 269 2.33 7.17 -9.48
CA CYS A 269 1.21 7.87 -10.10
C CYS A 269 1.61 9.24 -10.66
N MET A 270 1.45 9.41 -11.96
CA MET A 270 1.84 10.65 -12.65
C MET A 270 0.87 11.82 -12.40
N ASP A 271 -0.27 11.60 -11.72
CA ASP A 271 -1.14 12.68 -11.23
C ASP A 271 -0.61 13.33 -9.94
N MET A 272 0.47 12.80 -9.35
CA MET A 272 1.09 13.41 -8.16
C MET A 272 1.68 14.78 -8.49
N ARG A 273 1.48 15.75 -7.57
CA ARG A 273 1.94 17.14 -7.77
C ARG A 273 3.44 17.24 -8.00
N SER A 274 4.24 16.39 -7.35
CA SER A 274 5.68 16.33 -7.56
C SER A 274 6.07 16.17 -9.04
N LEU A 275 5.36 15.34 -9.80
CA LEU A 275 5.59 15.16 -11.23
C LEU A 275 4.97 16.26 -12.06
N LEU A 276 3.71 16.61 -11.78
CA LEU A 276 2.98 17.60 -12.57
C LEU A 276 3.64 18.99 -12.50
N ASP A 277 4.11 19.38 -11.32
CA ASP A 277 4.79 20.67 -11.12
C ASP A 277 6.22 20.67 -11.74
N ALA A 278 6.92 19.53 -11.75
CA ALA A 278 8.28 19.43 -12.32
C ALA A 278 8.31 19.34 -13.85
N TYR A 279 7.39 18.57 -14.43
CA TYR A 279 7.45 18.20 -15.86
C TYR A 279 6.12 18.41 -16.60
N GLY A 280 4.96 18.28 -15.93
CA GLY A 280 3.68 18.04 -16.56
C GLY A 280 3.55 16.58 -17.06
N ALA A 281 2.31 16.13 -17.31
CA ALA A 281 2.02 14.73 -17.64
C ALA A 281 2.67 14.28 -18.97
N GLY A 282 2.56 15.06 -20.04
CA GLY A 282 3.11 14.71 -21.36
C GLY A 282 4.63 14.65 -21.40
N PRO A 283 5.35 15.75 -21.13
CA PRO A 283 6.81 15.75 -21.09
C PRO A 283 7.39 14.79 -20.06
N GLY A 284 6.73 14.62 -18.91
CA GLY A 284 7.10 13.64 -17.88
C GLY A 284 7.05 12.21 -18.41
N ALA A 285 6.00 11.85 -19.17
CA ALA A 285 5.89 10.53 -19.80
C ALA A 285 7.07 10.25 -20.74
N VAL A 286 7.38 11.20 -21.61
CA VAL A 286 8.52 11.07 -22.56
C VAL A 286 9.84 10.95 -21.80
N ALA A 287 10.07 11.76 -20.76
CA ALA A 287 11.28 11.72 -19.95
C ALA A 287 11.46 10.36 -19.24
N MET A 288 10.39 9.82 -18.63
CA MET A 288 10.44 8.54 -17.95
C MET A 288 10.68 7.36 -18.90
N ILE A 289 10.08 7.36 -20.10
CA ILE A 289 10.37 6.32 -21.11
C ILE A 289 11.83 6.40 -21.56
N LYS A 290 12.36 7.59 -21.77
CA LYS A 290 13.79 7.79 -22.10
C LYS A 290 14.71 7.40 -20.94
N ALA A 291 14.26 7.55 -19.70
CA ALA A 291 15.00 7.06 -18.53
C ALA A 291 15.01 5.53 -18.41
N GLY A 292 14.07 4.83 -19.04
CA GLY A 292 14.02 3.37 -19.06
C GLY A 292 12.78 2.76 -18.38
N THR A 293 11.77 3.55 -18.06
CA THR A 293 10.48 3.06 -17.55
C THR A 293 9.72 2.29 -18.65
N HIS A 294 8.93 1.28 -18.27
CA HIS A 294 8.14 0.47 -19.19
C HIS A 294 6.64 0.76 -19.08
N LEU A 295 6.14 0.99 -17.85
CA LEU A 295 4.73 1.23 -17.55
C LEU A 295 4.56 2.62 -16.92
N LEU A 296 3.59 3.38 -17.41
CA LEU A 296 3.24 4.72 -16.92
C LEU A 296 1.89 4.68 -16.23
N CYS A 297 1.89 4.87 -14.90
CA CYS A 297 0.69 4.86 -14.08
C CYS A 297 0.08 6.26 -14.00
N ILE A 298 -1.18 6.42 -14.48
CA ILE A 298 -1.93 7.67 -14.40
C ILE A 298 -3.34 7.34 -13.90
N SER A 299 -3.59 7.61 -12.61
CA SER A 299 -4.66 6.94 -11.86
C SER A 299 -6.02 7.65 -11.90
N HIS A 300 -6.05 8.95 -12.24
CA HIS A 300 -7.25 9.75 -11.96
C HIS A 300 -7.75 10.59 -13.12
N THR A 301 -6.90 11.38 -13.78
CA THR A 301 -7.36 12.43 -14.69
C THR A 301 -7.21 12.06 -16.16
N ILE A 302 -8.32 12.12 -16.89
CA ILE A 302 -8.33 11.85 -18.34
C ILE A 302 -7.44 12.83 -19.12
N GLU A 303 -7.30 14.05 -18.64
CA GLU A 303 -6.45 15.08 -19.24
C GLU A 303 -4.97 14.70 -19.18
N SER A 304 -4.49 14.20 -18.02
CA SER A 304 -3.10 13.73 -17.85
C SER A 304 -2.86 12.48 -18.70
N GLN A 305 -3.82 11.54 -18.72
CA GLN A 305 -3.75 10.32 -19.51
C GLN A 305 -3.65 10.62 -21.02
N ALA A 306 -4.51 11.51 -21.50
CA ALA A 306 -4.51 11.97 -22.89
C ALA A 306 -3.19 12.68 -23.25
N ALA A 307 -2.76 13.64 -22.41
CA ALA A 307 -1.53 14.40 -22.63
C ALA A 307 -0.29 13.48 -22.70
N ALA A 308 -0.23 12.44 -21.86
CA ALA A 308 0.86 11.46 -21.90
C ALA A 308 0.84 10.63 -23.20
N CYS A 309 -0.33 10.12 -23.59
CA CYS A 309 -0.49 9.37 -24.85
C CYS A 309 -0.12 10.20 -26.08
N ASP A 310 -0.62 11.44 -26.16
CA ASP A 310 -0.36 12.33 -27.30
C ASP A 310 1.13 12.73 -27.37
N ALA A 311 1.76 13.07 -26.25
CA ALA A 311 3.18 13.41 -26.20
C ALA A 311 4.08 12.22 -26.62
N LEU A 312 3.76 11.00 -26.16
CA LEU A 312 4.47 9.80 -26.57
C LEU A 312 4.29 9.53 -28.07
N TYR A 313 3.08 9.71 -28.59
CA TYR A 313 2.82 9.54 -30.02
C TYR A 313 3.65 10.52 -30.86
N GLU A 314 3.68 11.79 -30.49
CA GLU A 314 4.50 12.81 -31.13
C GLU A 314 5.99 12.51 -31.05
N ALA A 315 6.49 12.06 -29.87
CA ALA A 315 7.88 11.68 -29.68
C ALA A 315 8.30 10.50 -30.57
N VAL A 316 7.41 9.53 -30.79
CA VAL A 316 7.68 8.40 -31.70
C VAL A 316 7.63 8.84 -33.15
N VAL A 317 6.62 9.61 -33.55
CA VAL A 317 6.47 10.07 -34.95
C VAL A 317 7.60 11.02 -35.36
N SER A 318 8.09 11.86 -34.46
CA SER A 318 9.23 12.74 -34.70
C SER A 318 10.59 12.02 -34.70
N GLY A 319 10.64 10.77 -34.20
CA GLY A 319 11.86 10.01 -34.03
C GLY A 319 12.66 10.34 -32.76
N GLU A 320 12.11 11.15 -31.85
CA GLU A 320 12.71 11.40 -30.54
C GLU A 320 12.79 10.10 -29.71
N ILE A 321 11.75 9.26 -29.79
CA ILE A 321 11.75 7.87 -29.32
C ILE A 321 11.75 6.99 -30.58
N PRO A 322 12.84 6.24 -30.87
CA PRO A 322 12.86 5.33 -32.01
C PRO A 322 11.75 4.26 -31.90
N GLU A 323 11.05 3.97 -33.00
CA GLU A 323 10.00 2.93 -32.99
C GLU A 323 10.55 1.56 -32.56
N ALA A 324 11.80 1.25 -32.89
CA ALA A 324 12.46 0.03 -32.42
C ALA A 324 12.61 -0.03 -30.88
N GLN A 325 12.76 1.12 -30.21
CA GLN A 325 12.76 1.18 -28.75
C GLN A 325 11.35 0.93 -28.20
N LEU A 326 10.33 1.53 -28.82
CA LEU A 326 8.92 1.28 -28.47
C LEU A 326 8.60 -0.22 -28.61
N ASP A 327 9.03 -0.86 -29.71
CA ASP A 327 8.82 -2.29 -29.94
C ASP A 327 9.47 -3.14 -28.84
N GLN A 328 10.70 -2.84 -28.44
CA GLN A 328 11.40 -3.54 -27.37
C GLN A 328 10.68 -3.41 -26.01
N ILE A 329 10.17 -2.22 -25.69
CA ILE A 329 9.41 -2.00 -24.46
C ILE A 329 8.13 -2.84 -24.48
N VAL A 330 7.38 -2.81 -25.56
CA VAL A 330 6.13 -3.56 -25.70
C VAL A 330 6.39 -5.07 -25.71
N GLU A 331 7.42 -5.55 -26.41
CA GLU A 331 7.85 -6.95 -26.36
C GLU A 331 8.13 -7.39 -24.92
N HIS A 332 8.79 -6.54 -24.15
CA HIS A 332 9.10 -6.82 -22.74
C HIS A 332 7.81 -6.90 -21.90
N ILE A 333 6.90 -5.93 -22.02
CA ILE A 333 5.59 -5.94 -21.34
C ILE A 333 4.79 -7.22 -21.68
N LEU A 334 4.68 -7.53 -22.96
CA LEU A 334 3.93 -8.70 -23.42
C LEU A 334 4.57 -10.03 -22.94
N SER A 335 5.90 -10.07 -22.80
CA SER A 335 6.58 -11.25 -22.25
C SER A 335 6.13 -11.58 -20.82
N PHE A 336 5.87 -10.57 -20.00
CA PHE A 336 5.29 -10.74 -18.66
C PHE A 336 3.81 -11.15 -18.70
N LYS A 337 3.02 -10.61 -19.63
CA LYS A 337 1.64 -11.09 -19.84
C LYS A 337 1.58 -12.59 -20.21
N VAL A 338 2.56 -13.05 -21.00
CA VAL A 338 2.72 -14.48 -21.31
C VAL A 338 3.22 -15.26 -20.10
N LYS A 339 4.25 -14.77 -19.38
CA LYS A 339 4.80 -15.41 -18.18
C LYS A 339 3.72 -15.68 -17.14
N TYR A 340 2.79 -14.73 -16.95
CA TYR A 340 1.70 -14.83 -15.98
C TYR A 340 0.42 -15.47 -16.53
N GLY A 341 0.45 -16.05 -17.73
CA GLY A 341 -0.64 -16.82 -18.31
C GLY A 341 -1.90 -16.02 -18.64
N LEU A 342 -1.79 -14.70 -18.87
CA LEU A 342 -2.97 -13.84 -19.03
C LEU A 342 -3.74 -14.13 -20.33
N PHE A 343 -3.10 -14.76 -21.32
CA PHE A 343 -3.76 -15.18 -22.57
C PHE A 343 -4.64 -16.42 -22.42
N GLU A 344 -4.46 -17.19 -21.34
CA GLU A 344 -5.13 -18.48 -21.09
C GLU A 344 -5.92 -18.44 -19.77
N GLU A 345 -6.55 -17.30 -19.48
CA GLU A 345 -7.25 -17.11 -18.20
C GLU A 345 -8.50 -17.99 -18.09
N LYS A 346 -8.65 -18.63 -16.90
CA LYS A 346 -9.80 -19.46 -16.59
C LYS A 346 -11.09 -18.64 -16.47
N PRO A 347 -12.28 -19.23 -16.73
CA PRO A 347 -13.55 -18.59 -16.47
C PRO A 347 -13.68 -18.08 -15.03
N ALA A 348 -14.34 -16.95 -14.86
CA ALA A 348 -14.50 -16.31 -13.54
C ALA A 348 -15.10 -17.24 -12.47
N ALA A 349 -16.10 -18.06 -12.85
CA ALA A 349 -16.72 -19.01 -11.93
C ALA A 349 -15.71 -20.04 -11.39
N GLU A 350 -14.79 -20.52 -12.23
CA GLU A 350 -13.75 -21.46 -11.82
C GLU A 350 -12.71 -20.80 -10.90
N ARG A 351 -12.33 -19.55 -11.21
CA ARG A 351 -11.39 -18.77 -10.37
C ARG A 351 -11.95 -18.55 -8.97
N ILE A 352 -13.22 -18.12 -8.86
CA ILE A 352 -13.89 -17.90 -7.58
C ILE A 352 -14.02 -19.21 -6.78
N ALA A 353 -14.36 -20.31 -7.46
CA ALA A 353 -14.54 -21.62 -6.82
C ALA A 353 -13.22 -22.25 -6.35
N SER A 354 -12.06 -21.80 -6.86
CA SER A 354 -10.75 -22.33 -6.49
C SER A 354 -10.21 -21.75 -5.16
N VAL A 355 -10.80 -20.68 -4.63
CA VAL A 355 -10.35 -20.04 -3.39
C VAL A 355 -11.12 -20.56 -2.19
N ASP A 356 -10.38 -20.98 -1.17
CA ASP A 356 -10.94 -21.30 0.16
C ASP A 356 -10.97 -20.02 1.04
N TRP A 357 -11.99 -19.21 0.81
CA TRP A 357 -12.18 -17.91 1.47
C TRP A 357 -12.24 -17.99 3.00
N GLU A 358 -12.78 -19.08 3.53
CA GLU A 358 -12.91 -19.29 4.97
C GLU A 358 -11.55 -19.60 5.59
N LYS A 359 -10.80 -20.53 5.00
CA LYS A 359 -9.45 -20.85 5.44
C LYS A 359 -8.52 -19.65 5.36
N ASN A 360 -8.64 -18.85 4.29
CA ASN A 360 -7.88 -17.61 4.15
C ASN A 360 -8.21 -16.62 5.28
N ARG A 361 -9.49 -16.47 5.62
CA ARG A 361 -9.93 -15.65 6.74
C ARG A 361 -9.34 -16.12 8.07
N GLU A 362 -9.36 -17.42 8.35
CA GLU A 362 -8.79 -18.00 9.57
C GLU A 362 -7.29 -17.70 9.71
N ILE A 363 -6.54 -17.78 8.59
CA ILE A 363 -5.11 -17.46 8.56
C ILE A 363 -4.89 -15.97 8.85
N CYS A 364 -5.65 -15.07 8.21
CA CYS A 364 -5.58 -13.63 8.47
C CYS A 364 -5.87 -13.31 9.94
N GLU A 365 -6.91 -13.93 10.52
CA GLU A 365 -7.26 -13.78 11.94
C GLU A 365 -6.13 -14.28 12.87
N ARG A 366 -5.51 -15.41 12.54
CA ARG A 366 -4.37 -15.95 13.30
C ARG A 366 -3.20 -14.97 13.28
N ILE A 367 -2.80 -14.50 12.10
CA ILE A 367 -1.64 -13.60 11.97
C ILE A 367 -1.91 -12.25 12.64
N SER A 368 -3.12 -11.71 12.50
CA SER A 368 -3.51 -10.49 13.21
C SER A 368 -3.47 -10.65 14.73
N ARG A 369 -3.91 -11.81 15.29
CA ARG A 369 -3.76 -12.10 16.72
C ARG A 369 -2.31 -12.16 17.15
N GLU A 370 -1.47 -12.82 16.36
CA GLU A 370 -0.03 -12.95 16.63
C GLU A 370 0.71 -11.60 16.59
N SER A 371 0.17 -10.59 15.92
CA SER A 371 0.79 -9.26 15.82
C SER A 371 0.55 -8.36 17.01
N VAL A 372 -0.54 -8.55 17.77
CA VAL A 372 -0.87 -7.68 18.91
C VAL A 372 0.26 -7.68 19.91
N THR A 373 0.80 -6.51 20.21
CA THR A 373 2.00 -6.33 21.02
C THR A 373 1.70 -5.59 22.31
N VAL A 374 1.78 -6.26 23.45
CA VAL A 374 1.69 -5.64 24.79
C VAL A 374 3.09 -5.23 25.22
N VAL A 375 3.39 -3.93 25.10
CA VAL A 375 4.71 -3.37 25.47
C VAL A 375 4.83 -3.21 26.99
N ARG A 376 3.71 -2.84 27.65
CA ARG A 376 3.66 -2.55 29.08
C ARG A 376 2.28 -2.89 29.64
N GLY A 377 2.19 -3.25 30.93
CA GLY A 377 0.93 -3.44 31.65
C GLY A 377 0.24 -4.78 31.39
N LYS A 378 1.02 -5.86 31.13
CA LYS A 378 0.47 -7.22 30.95
C LYS A 378 -0.34 -7.68 32.17
N GLU A 379 0.01 -7.22 33.37
CA GLU A 379 -0.68 -7.49 34.64
C GLU A 379 -2.04 -6.78 34.76
N LEU A 380 -2.35 -5.82 33.91
CA LEU A 380 -3.67 -5.19 33.84
C LEU A 380 -4.69 -6.03 33.07
N LEU A 381 -4.25 -7.08 32.41
CA LEU A 381 -5.06 -7.99 31.61
C LEU A 381 -5.29 -9.34 32.34
N PRO A 382 -6.41 -10.02 32.11
CA PRO A 382 -7.53 -9.62 31.27
C PRO A 382 -8.42 -8.54 31.92
N LEU A 383 -9.12 -7.77 31.06
CA LEU A 383 -10.14 -6.85 31.54
C LEU A 383 -11.39 -7.61 32.00
N SER A 384 -11.90 -7.23 33.17
CA SER A 384 -13.19 -7.75 33.65
C SER A 384 -14.35 -7.00 33.02
N GLN A 385 -15.52 -7.64 33.00
CA GLN A 385 -16.80 -6.94 32.78
C GLN A 385 -17.01 -5.91 33.90
N GLY A 386 -17.31 -4.66 33.53
CA GLY A 386 -17.46 -3.63 34.55
C GLY A 386 -17.65 -2.23 33.98
N SER A 387 -17.34 -1.22 34.81
CA SER A 387 -17.50 0.18 34.47
C SER A 387 -16.21 0.72 33.77
N GLY A 388 -15.87 0.16 32.61
CA GLY A 388 -14.77 0.66 31.79
C GLY A 388 -15.13 1.96 31.05
N LEU A 389 -14.11 2.78 30.76
CA LEU A 389 -14.23 3.92 29.87
C LEU A 389 -13.33 3.65 28.64
N PHE A 390 -13.93 3.62 27.47
CA PHE A 390 -13.27 3.37 26.20
C PHE A 390 -13.31 4.63 25.35
N ILE A 391 -12.15 5.14 24.96
CA ILE A 391 -11.98 6.39 24.22
C ILE A 391 -11.18 6.09 22.97
N SER A 392 -11.62 6.53 21.80
CA SER A 392 -10.80 6.49 20.58
C SER A 392 -11.31 7.50 19.56
N THR A 393 -10.48 7.82 18.57
CA THR A 393 -10.96 8.44 17.33
C THR A 393 -11.74 7.42 16.50
N ALA A 394 -12.52 7.88 15.51
CA ALA A 394 -12.86 7.04 14.37
C ALA A 394 -11.59 6.66 13.60
N PRO A 395 -11.58 5.57 12.81
CA PRO A 395 -10.57 5.36 11.80
C PRO A 395 -10.51 6.56 10.85
N LEU A 396 -9.31 7.03 10.54
CA LEU A 396 -9.09 8.21 9.69
C LEU A 396 -8.13 7.87 8.56
N SER A 397 -8.45 8.32 7.35
CA SER A 397 -7.50 8.39 6.26
C SER A 397 -6.66 9.66 6.44
N LEU A 398 -5.46 9.53 7.02
CA LEU A 398 -4.54 10.68 7.23
C LEU A 398 -3.58 10.88 6.07
N VAL A 399 -3.39 9.87 5.25
CA VAL A 399 -2.60 9.92 4.04
C VAL A 399 -3.46 9.46 2.86
N ILE A 400 -3.20 10.01 1.68
CA ILE A 400 -4.04 9.79 0.49
C ILE A 400 -4.19 8.31 0.11
N VAL A 401 -3.22 7.49 0.50
CA VAL A 401 -3.22 6.05 0.22
C VAL A 401 -3.99 5.20 1.23
N ASP A 402 -4.28 5.73 2.45
CA ASP A 402 -5.05 5.01 3.46
C ASP A 402 -6.53 4.88 3.01
N GLU A 403 -7.16 3.75 3.30
CA GLU A 403 -8.59 3.60 3.07
C GLU A 403 -9.42 4.14 4.23
N GLU A 404 -10.57 4.73 3.90
CA GLU A 404 -11.61 5.04 4.88
C GLU A 404 -12.31 3.74 5.29
N ILE A 405 -12.09 3.33 6.52
CA ILE A 405 -12.78 2.18 7.10
C ILE A 405 -14.14 2.66 7.61
N ALA A 406 -15.19 1.87 7.35
CA ALA A 406 -16.55 2.24 7.73
C ALA A 406 -16.69 2.55 9.25
N ALA A 407 -17.47 3.56 9.59
CA ALA A 407 -17.63 4.06 10.95
C ALA A 407 -18.18 3.03 11.98
N ASP A 408 -18.70 1.89 11.50
CA ASP A 408 -19.23 0.82 12.34
C ASP A 408 -18.16 0.06 13.14
N ASP A 409 -16.88 0.29 12.84
CA ASP A 409 -15.75 -0.44 13.42
C ASP A 409 -14.86 0.43 14.34
N VAL A 410 -15.47 1.34 15.09
CA VAL A 410 -14.76 2.22 16.04
C VAL A 410 -14.37 1.45 17.29
N LEU A 411 -13.09 1.51 17.67
CA LEU A 411 -12.52 0.77 18.81
C LEU A 411 -13.32 0.97 20.11
N CYS A 412 -13.64 2.23 20.48
CA CYS A 412 -14.32 2.51 21.72
C CYS A 412 -15.73 1.87 21.78
N SER A 413 -16.47 1.89 20.67
CA SER A 413 -17.81 1.29 20.57
C SER A 413 -17.75 -0.24 20.63
N ALA A 414 -16.82 -0.84 19.89
CA ALA A 414 -16.62 -2.30 19.89
C ALA A 414 -16.20 -2.81 21.27
N ALA A 415 -15.29 -2.10 21.95
CA ALA A 415 -14.84 -2.45 23.29
C ALA A 415 -15.95 -2.29 24.35
N ALA A 416 -16.70 -1.19 24.31
CA ALA A 416 -17.83 -1.00 25.23
C ALA A 416 -18.93 -2.05 25.03
N SER A 417 -19.21 -2.44 23.78
CA SER A 417 -20.15 -3.53 23.50
C SER A 417 -19.70 -4.87 24.10
N ARG A 418 -18.38 -5.14 24.09
CA ARG A 418 -17.84 -6.41 24.58
C ARG A 418 -17.71 -6.46 26.10
N PHE A 419 -17.19 -5.40 26.74
CA PHE A 419 -16.83 -5.40 28.16
C PHE A 419 -17.86 -4.69 29.04
N GLY A 420 -18.89 -4.07 28.46
CA GLY A 420 -19.75 -3.10 29.17
C GLY A 420 -19.00 -1.79 29.45
N GLY A 421 -19.70 -0.79 29.96
CA GLY A 421 -19.10 0.50 30.24
C GLY A 421 -19.49 1.59 29.22
N THR A 422 -18.64 2.58 29.07
CA THR A 422 -18.93 3.79 28.29
C THR A 422 -17.97 3.97 27.12
N ALA A 423 -18.50 4.17 25.93
CA ALA A 423 -17.73 4.56 24.75
C ALA A 423 -17.72 6.08 24.58
N ARG A 424 -16.58 6.63 24.19
CA ARG A 424 -16.42 8.03 23.81
C ARG A 424 -15.57 8.14 22.54
N GLU A 425 -16.22 8.50 21.46
CA GLU A 425 -15.51 8.89 20.24
C GLU A 425 -15.03 10.33 20.37
N ILE A 426 -13.81 10.61 19.96
CA ILE A 426 -13.17 11.91 20.03
C ILE A 426 -12.63 12.34 18.66
N PRO A 427 -12.51 13.65 18.40
CA PRO A 427 -11.76 14.13 17.22
C PRO A 427 -10.28 13.81 17.37
N LEU A 428 -9.53 13.88 16.25
CA LEU A 428 -8.07 13.67 16.24
C LEU A 428 -7.36 14.60 17.24
N ASN A 429 -7.84 15.84 17.36
CA ASN A 429 -7.31 16.86 18.27
C ASN A 429 -8.43 17.33 19.22
N PRO A 430 -8.67 16.62 20.33
CA PRO A 430 -9.67 17.04 21.33
C PRO A 430 -9.24 18.38 21.98
N ASP A 431 -10.22 19.25 22.24
CA ASP A 431 -9.96 20.51 22.92
C ASP A 431 -9.80 20.34 24.45
N GLU A 432 -9.38 21.41 25.14
CA GLU A 432 -9.12 21.38 26.59
C GLU A 432 -10.39 21.07 27.42
N GLU A 433 -11.58 21.48 26.95
CA GLU A 433 -12.85 21.19 27.62
C GLU A 433 -13.19 19.70 27.50
N GLN A 434 -13.01 19.12 26.32
CA GLN A 434 -13.20 17.68 26.08
C GLN A 434 -12.22 16.86 26.93
N ILE A 435 -10.94 17.26 27.00
CA ILE A 435 -9.92 16.61 27.81
C ILE A 435 -10.32 16.64 29.29
N ALA A 436 -10.70 17.81 29.82
CA ALA A 436 -11.09 17.95 31.23
C ALA A 436 -12.33 17.10 31.57
N ARG A 437 -13.33 17.09 30.69
CA ARG A 437 -14.54 16.27 30.84
C ARG A 437 -14.22 14.78 30.86
N LEU A 438 -13.38 14.30 29.97
CA LEU A 438 -12.98 12.89 29.89
C LEU A 438 -12.15 12.46 31.11
N ALA A 439 -11.26 13.32 31.59
CA ALA A 439 -10.49 13.08 32.79
C ALA A 439 -11.41 12.98 34.03
N GLU A 440 -12.44 13.84 34.14
CA GLU A 440 -13.41 13.76 35.21
C GLU A 440 -14.23 12.46 35.11
N GLU A 441 -14.66 12.07 33.90
CA GLU A 441 -15.39 10.82 33.68
C GLU A 441 -14.55 9.58 34.00
N ALA A 442 -13.24 9.64 33.82
CA ALA A 442 -12.29 8.55 34.11
C ALA A 442 -12.19 8.24 35.61
N LYS A 443 -12.53 9.22 36.49
CA LYS A 443 -12.51 9.02 37.95
C LYS A 443 -13.55 7.98 38.35
N GLY A 444 -13.12 7.02 39.14
CA GLY A 444 -14.02 5.97 39.64
C GLY A 444 -14.41 4.89 38.62
N LYS A 445 -13.83 4.94 37.40
CA LYS A 445 -13.93 3.83 36.45
C LYS A 445 -12.99 2.70 36.86
N ASP A 446 -13.39 1.46 36.55
CA ASP A 446 -12.54 0.29 36.85
C ASP A 446 -11.24 0.31 36.09
N TYR A 447 -11.28 0.82 34.83
CA TYR A 447 -10.14 1.04 33.95
C TYR A 447 -10.51 1.99 32.79
N VAL A 448 -9.50 2.50 32.11
CA VAL A 448 -9.66 3.32 30.90
C VAL A 448 -8.84 2.72 29.76
N VAL A 449 -9.43 2.55 28.58
CA VAL A 449 -8.73 2.17 27.36
C VAL A 449 -8.79 3.36 26.40
N LEU A 450 -7.62 3.89 26.03
CA LEU A 450 -7.46 5.01 25.12
C LEU A 450 -6.84 4.53 23.80
N GLY A 451 -7.59 4.52 22.71
CA GLY A 451 -7.05 4.36 21.37
C GLY A 451 -6.43 5.67 20.88
N THR A 452 -5.11 5.70 20.71
CA THR A 452 -4.38 6.83 20.12
C THR A 452 -4.21 6.63 18.61
N TYR A 453 -4.15 7.74 17.87
CA TYR A 453 -3.96 7.74 16.43
C TYR A 453 -2.89 8.77 16.04
N ASN A 454 -1.65 8.32 15.84
CA ASN A 454 -0.48 9.18 15.60
C ASN A 454 -0.31 10.26 16.69
N ALA A 455 -0.43 9.88 17.96
CA ALA A 455 -0.29 10.80 19.10
C ALA A 455 1.09 11.46 19.16
N PHE A 456 2.12 10.81 18.62
CA PHE A 456 3.48 11.35 18.55
C PHE A 456 3.55 12.72 17.83
N CYS A 457 2.64 13.00 16.89
CA CYS A 457 2.52 14.28 16.20
C CYS A 457 1.23 15.07 16.55
N ASN A 458 0.43 14.59 17.50
CA ASN A 458 -0.82 15.21 17.93
C ASN A 458 -0.78 15.57 19.44
N PRO A 459 -0.28 16.77 19.82
CA PRO A 459 -0.08 17.14 21.22
C PRO A 459 -1.34 17.06 22.10
N GLN A 460 -2.51 17.26 21.54
CA GLN A 460 -3.76 17.18 22.30
C GLN A 460 -4.10 15.73 22.73
N GLN A 461 -3.76 14.73 21.92
CA GLN A 461 -3.88 13.33 22.36
C GLN A 461 -2.89 13.01 23.49
N GLN A 462 -1.67 13.56 23.44
CA GLN A 462 -0.69 13.42 24.53
C GLN A 462 -1.20 14.03 25.83
N LYS A 463 -1.78 15.25 25.77
CA LYS A 463 -2.41 15.89 26.94
C LYS A 463 -3.59 15.06 27.48
N LEU A 464 -4.44 14.54 26.60
CA LEU A 464 -5.54 13.66 27.00
C LEU A 464 -5.02 12.43 27.74
N GLN A 465 -4.02 11.76 27.22
CA GLN A 465 -3.40 10.60 27.86
C GLN A 465 -2.88 10.94 29.26
N GLN A 466 -2.14 12.06 29.39
CA GLN A 466 -1.62 12.54 30.69
C GLN A 466 -2.75 12.83 31.68
N ALA A 467 -3.81 13.51 31.23
CA ALA A 467 -4.96 13.84 32.09
C ALA A 467 -5.70 12.57 32.55
N LEU A 468 -5.85 11.57 31.70
CA LEU A 468 -6.47 10.29 32.04
C LEU A 468 -5.61 9.51 33.04
N CYS A 469 -4.29 9.48 32.88
CA CYS A 469 -3.37 8.82 33.82
C CYS A 469 -3.38 9.51 35.20
N ALA A 470 -3.53 10.83 35.25
CA ALA A 470 -3.69 11.55 36.52
C ALA A 470 -5.04 11.26 37.20
N ALA A 471 -6.07 10.92 36.44
CA ALA A 471 -7.42 10.66 36.93
C ALA A 471 -7.69 9.19 37.31
N ASN A 472 -7.02 8.26 36.68
CA ASN A 472 -7.23 6.81 36.85
C ASN A 472 -5.88 6.04 36.80
N PRO A 473 -5.59 5.16 37.79
CA PRO A 473 -4.33 4.40 37.83
C PRO A 473 -4.30 3.20 36.86
N LYS A 474 -5.40 2.87 36.20
CA LYS A 474 -5.51 1.74 35.27
C LYS A 474 -5.86 2.23 33.86
N VAL A 475 -4.94 2.99 33.26
CA VAL A 475 -5.05 3.43 31.87
C VAL A 475 -4.24 2.51 30.98
N ILE A 476 -4.85 2.04 29.88
CA ILE A 476 -4.20 1.30 28.81
C ILE A 476 -4.32 2.14 27.55
N SER A 477 -3.19 2.63 27.04
CA SER A 477 -3.12 3.28 25.74
C SER A 477 -2.88 2.25 24.65
N VAL A 478 -3.60 2.38 23.54
CA VAL A 478 -3.53 1.51 22.38
C VAL A 478 -3.14 2.36 21.18
N ALA A 479 -1.91 2.24 20.70
CA ALA A 479 -1.50 2.84 19.44
C ALA A 479 -2.18 2.09 18.29
N THR A 480 -3.24 2.68 17.76
CA THR A 480 -4.07 2.02 16.74
C THR A 480 -3.38 2.02 15.37
N ARG A 481 -2.45 2.95 15.10
CA ARG A 481 -1.69 3.04 13.85
C ARG A 481 -0.18 3.06 14.11
N ALA A 482 0.41 4.23 14.29
CA ALA A 482 1.86 4.36 14.38
C ALA A 482 2.42 3.89 15.74
N SER A 483 3.41 3.00 15.72
CA SER A 483 4.11 2.53 16.92
C SER A 483 4.87 3.64 17.64
N TYR A 484 5.18 4.74 16.94
CA TYR A 484 5.85 5.93 17.49
C TYR A 484 5.06 6.65 18.59
N ASP A 485 3.78 6.34 18.75
CA ASP A 485 2.98 6.82 19.88
C ASP A 485 3.57 6.40 21.23
N TYR A 486 4.41 5.33 21.24
CA TYR A 486 5.13 4.90 22.42
C TYR A 486 6.13 5.96 22.93
N ASP A 487 6.72 6.77 22.05
CA ASP A 487 7.68 7.81 22.43
C ASP A 487 7.08 8.89 23.32
N CYS A 488 5.79 9.13 23.18
CA CYS A 488 5.03 10.08 23.99
C CYS A 488 4.16 9.42 25.06
N ALA A 489 4.29 8.10 25.26
CA ALA A 489 3.49 7.34 26.21
C ALA A 489 3.77 7.72 27.69
N GLY A 490 4.97 8.22 28.01
CA GLY A 490 5.36 8.56 29.37
C GLY A 490 5.18 7.37 30.33
N ASP A 491 4.59 7.62 31.50
CA ASP A 491 4.38 6.62 32.55
C ASP A 491 2.98 5.95 32.47
N VAL A 492 2.35 5.88 31.27
CA VAL A 492 1.06 5.21 31.13
C VAL A 492 1.17 3.74 31.62
N PRO A 493 0.26 3.26 32.50
CA PRO A 493 0.39 1.93 33.11
C PRO A 493 0.35 0.78 32.12
N GLY A 494 -0.47 0.86 31.06
CA GLY A 494 -0.56 -0.14 30.00
C GLY A 494 -0.34 0.47 28.63
N PHE A 495 0.43 -0.22 27.74
CA PHE A 495 0.63 0.22 26.36
C PHE A 495 0.61 -0.96 25.39
N ILE A 496 -0.21 -0.84 24.34
CA ILE A 496 -0.42 -1.89 23.33
C ILE A 496 -0.21 -1.27 21.94
N LEU A 497 0.41 -2.03 21.02
CA LEU A 497 0.58 -1.66 19.62
C LEU A 497 -0.30 -2.56 18.75
N LEU A 498 -1.02 -1.97 17.78
CA LEU A 498 -1.84 -2.67 16.79
C LEU A 498 -1.29 -2.59 15.37
N TYR A 499 -0.53 -1.52 15.04
CA TYR A 499 0.07 -1.26 13.73
C TYR A 499 -0.90 -0.90 12.61
N GLU A 500 -2.20 -1.11 12.80
CA GLU A 500 -3.26 -0.82 11.85
C GLU A 500 -4.59 -0.63 12.57
N TYR A 501 -5.45 0.24 12.04
CA TYR A 501 -6.78 0.47 12.59
C TYR A 501 -7.82 -0.17 11.67
N THR A 502 -7.92 -1.49 11.70
CA THR A 502 -8.83 -2.29 10.89
C THR A 502 -9.81 -3.06 11.79
N LYS A 503 -10.93 -3.50 11.23
CA LYS A 503 -11.88 -4.40 11.93
C LYS A 503 -11.17 -5.66 12.44
N LEU A 504 -10.21 -6.15 11.68
CA LEU A 504 -9.45 -7.36 12.00
C LEU A 504 -8.55 -7.12 13.22
N SER A 505 -7.79 -6.01 13.26
CA SER A 505 -6.92 -5.67 14.38
C SER A 505 -7.70 -5.35 15.65
N ILE A 506 -8.86 -4.67 15.54
CA ILE A 506 -9.76 -4.42 16.68
C ILE A 506 -10.25 -5.75 17.25
N LYS A 507 -10.73 -6.70 16.41
CA LYS A 507 -11.16 -8.03 16.87
C LYS A 507 -10.03 -8.74 17.62
N SER A 508 -8.82 -8.67 17.11
CA SER A 508 -7.62 -9.28 17.71
C SER A 508 -7.29 -8.62 19.07
N LEU A 509 -7.31 -7.30 19.14
CA LEU A 509 -7.13 -6.56 20.39
C LEU A 509 -8.15 -6.96 21.45
N LEU A 510 -9.44 -6.98 21.09
CA LEU A 510 -10.52 -7.30 22.04
C LEU A 510 -10.35 -8.71 22.63
N GLY A 511 -9.85 -9.66 21.86
CA GLY A 511 -9.54 -11.00 22.37
C GLY A 511 -8.35 -11.00 23.35
N VAL A 512 -7.29 -10.21 23.08
CA VAL A 512 -6.18 -10.03 24.03
C VAL A 512 -6.66 -9.35 25.32
N LEU A 513 -7.44 -8.28 25.20
CA LEU A 513 -8.01 -7.59 26.35
C LEU A 513 -8.91 -8.51 27.21
N ALA A 514 -9.59 -9.46 26.58
CA ALA A 514 -10.45 -10.46 27.25
C ALA A 514 -9.66 -11.68 27.81
N GLY A 515 -8.38 -11.80 27.51
CA GLY A 515 -7.58 -12.96 27.90
C GLY A 515 -7.91 -14.26 27.16
N GLU A 516 -8.55 -14.18 25.99
CA GLU A 516 -8.86 -15.36 25.16
C GLU A 516 -7.59 -15.99 24.56
N TYR A 517 -6.58 -15.17 24.35
CA TYR A 517 -5.24 -15.58 23.92
C TYR A 517 -4.18 -14.57 24.39
N GLU A 518 -2.94 -15.05 24.51
CA GLU A 518 -1.82 -14.18 24.86
C GLU A 518 -1.40 -13.33 23.67
N ALA A 519 -1.02 -12.07 23.95
CA ALA A 519 -0.30 -11.24 23.00
C ALA A 519 1.13 -11.78 22.82
N THR A 520 1.48 -12.13 21.60
CA THR A 520 2.80 -12.69 21.26
C THR A 520 3.61 -11.78 20.36
N GLY A 521 3.01 -10.71 19.85
CA GLY A 521 3.69 -9.74 19.00
C GLY A 521 4.84 -9.05 19.73
N LEU A 522 5.87 -8.70 18.95
CA LEU A 522 7.03 -7.93 19.41
C LEU A 522 7.17 -6.70 18.50
N PRO A 523 7.66 -5.55 19.02
CA PRO A 523 7.85 -4.37 18.18
C PRO A 523 8.82 -4.69 17.03
N PRO A 524 8.44 -4.47 15.76
CA PRO A 524 9.33 -4.71 14.62
C PRO A 524 10.28 -3.55 14.35
N LEU A 525 10.30 -2.57 15.25
CA LEU A 525 11.15 -1.39 15.22
C LEU A 525 11.65 -1.06 16.63
N ALA A 526 12.73 -0.28 16.73
CA ALA A 526 13.25 0.20 17.99
C ALA A 526 12.24 1.18 18.63
N LEU A 527 11.80 0.87 19.87
CA LEU A 527 10.92 1.72 20.68
C LEU A 527 11.75 2.63 21.56
#